data_3a05a64b780088ae220047457ed319fd
#
_entry.id   3a05a64b780088ae220047457ed319fd
#
_cell.length_a   1.000
_cell.length_b   1.000
_cell.length_c   1.000
_cell.angle_alpha   90.00
_cell.angle_beta   90.00
_cell.angle_gamma   90.00
#
_symmetry.space_group_name_H-M   'P 1'
#
loop_
_entity.id
_entity.type
_entity.pdbx_description
1 polymer ?
#
loop_
_entity_poly.entity_id
_entity_poly.type
_entity_poly.pdbx_seq_one_letter_code
_entity_poly.pdbx_strand_id
1 'polypeptide(L)'
;IYCGAWVKLIPSSMIANSRFDTSLKNSEDALFMFDISRRFGHIICAPKDAVYYRRVRLGSAAQLSSKKRLRHALRMLGKYTMTYLTAPTQFNAIFYITRMLGAIKGIFAKDVY
;
A
#
# COMPACT_ATOMS: atom_id res chain seq x y z
N ILE A 1 -4.76 -3.11 -9.56
CA ILE A 1 -3.32 -2.84 -9.29
C ILE A 1 -3.04 -3.22 -7.84
N TYR A 2 -2.16 -4.18 -7.62
CA TYR A 2 -1.74 -4.58 -6.27
C TYR A 2 -0.97 -3.44 -5.59
N CYS A 3 -1.27 -3.19 -4.32
CA CYS A 3 -0.70 -2.06 -3.58
C CYS A 3 0.71 -2.33 -3.04
N GLY A 4 1.11 -3.60 -2.92
CA GLY A 4 2.41 -3.97 -2.38
C GLY A 4 3.58 -3.63 -3.31
N ALA A 5 4.76 -3.50 -2.75
CA ALA A 5 5.99 -3.25 -3.51
C ALA A 5 6.45 -4.47 -4.31
N TRP A 6 6.04 -5.68 -3.89
CA TRP A 6 6.33 -6.92 -4.60
C TRP A 6 5.64 -6.96 -5.98
N VAL A 7 6.18 -7.73 -6.90
CA VAL A 7 5.74 -7.82 -8.32
C VAL A 7 5.95 -6.52 -9.12
N LYS A 8 6.88 -5.66 -8.70
CA LYS A 8 7.17 -4.41 -9.39
C LYS A 8 8.66 -4.20 -9.54
N LEU A 9 9.06 -3.68 -10.69
CA LEU A 9 10.38 -3.12 -10.91
C LEU A 9 10.25 -1.59 -10.82
N ILE A 10 10.93 -1.01 -9.86
CA ILE A 10 10.82 0.42 -9.55
C ILE A 10 12.21 1.04 -9.73
N PRO A 11 12.38 2.02 -10.62
CA PRO A 11 13.65 2.73 -10.76
C PRO A 11 14.07 3.39 -9.44
N SER A 12 15.37 3.33 -9.12
CA SER A 12 15.89 3.91 -7.87
C SER A 12 15.63 5.42 -7.77
N SER A 13 15.59 6.13 -8.89
CA SER A 13 15.24 7.55 -8.97
C SER A 13 13.82 7.85 -8.44
N MET A 14 12.88 6.92 -8.61
CA MET A 14 11.52 7.06 -8.09
C MET A 14 11.45 6.81 -6.58
N ILE A 15 12.34 6.00 -6.04
CA ILE A 15 12.45 5.75 -4.60
C ILE A 15 13.04 6.97 -3.89
N ALA A 16 14.13 7.52 -4.45
CA ALA A 16 14.84 8.67 -3.90
C ALA A 16 15.11 8.51 -2.36
N ASN A 17 14.63 9.45 -1.57
CA ASN A 17 14.77 9.44 -0.12
C ASN A 17 13.61 8.79 0.63
N SER A 18 12.61 8.26 -0.09
CA SER A 18 11.48 7.56 0.55
C SER A 18 11.96 6.25 1.19
N ARG A 19 11.41 5.95 2.37
CA ARG A 19 11.74 4.75 3.14
C ARG A 19 10.46 4.13 3.68
N PHE A 20 10.52 2.84 4.01
CA PHE A 20 9.43 2.16 4.70
C PHE A 20 9.20 2.75 6.09
N ASP A 21 7.95 2.90 6.49
CA ASP A 21 7.58 3.33 7.83
C ASP A 21 7.73 2.16 8.81
N THR A 22 8.81 2.18 9.59
CA THR A 22 9.14 1.12 10.56
C THR A 22 8.19 1.06 11.75
N SER A 23 7.32 2.07 11.94
CA SER A 23 6.27 2.06 12.97
C SER A 23 5.08 1.16 12.61
N LEU A 24 4.98 0.77 11.33
CA LEU A 24 3.94 -0.12 10.83
C LEU A 24 4.45 -1.56 10.80
N LYS A 25 3.66 -2.48 11.35
CA LYS A 25 3.92 -3.92 11.24
C LYS A 25 3.30 -4.55 9.99
N ASN A 26 2.32 -3.87 9.41
CA ASN A 26 1.59 -4.30 8.22
C ASN A 26 1.28 -3.08 7.35
N SER A 27 1.15 -3.30 6.03
CA SER A 27 0.82 -2.28 5.02
C SER A 27 1.87 -1.16 4.90
N GLU A 28 3.07 -1.35 5.44
CA GLU A 28 4.20 -0.45 5.25
C GLU A 28 4.57 -0.33 3.76
N ASP A 29 4.43 -1.43 3.02
CA ASP A 29 4.65 -1.50 1.57
C ASP A 29 3.59 -0.69 0.81
N ALA A 30 2.32 -0.76 1.23
CA ALA A 30 1.24 0.01 0.61
C ALA A 30 1.41 1.51 0.84
N LEU A 31 1.82 1.93 2.04
CA LEU A 31 2.12 3.34 2.34
C LEU A 31 3.34 3.82 1.55
N PHE A 32 4.40 3.02 1.49
CA PHE A 32 5.58 3.32 0.69
C PHE A 32 5.25 3.50 -0.80
N MET A 33 4.46 2.58 -1.37
CA MET A 33 4.00 2.68 -2.76
C MET A 33 3.14 3.93 -3.00
N PHE A 34 2.34 4.33 -2.01
CA PHE A 34 1.60 5.57 -2.08
C PHE A 34 2.54 6.79 -2.09
N ASP A 35 3.52 6.84 -1.18
CA ASP A 35 4.47 7.96 -1.11
C ASP A 35 5.26 8.14 -2.42
N ILE A 36 5.80 7.07 -2.98
CA ILE A 36 6.58 7.16 -4.22
C ILE A 36 5.71 7.39 -5.47
N SER A 37 4.39 7.16 -5.39
CA SER A 37 3.46 7.29 -6.53
C SER A 37 3.43 8.70 -7.12
N ARG A 38 3.76 9.72 -6.34
CA ARG A 38 3.90 11.11 -6.79
C ARG A 38 4.99 11.29 -7.87
N ARG A 39 5.92 10.34 -7.97
CA ARG A 39 7.02 10.36 -8.95
C ARG A 39 6.78 9.44 -10.14
N PHE A 40 5.64 8.75 -10.19
CA PHE A 40 5.32 7.84 -11.29
C PHE A 40 4.99 8.62 -12.57
N GLY A 41 5.75 8.36 -13.63
CA GLY A 41 5.43 8.84 -14.97
C GLY A 41 4.59 7.83 -15.75
N HIS A 42 5.13 6.65 -15.95
CA HIS A 42 4.49 5.59 -16.73
C HIS A 42 4.47 4.27 -15.96
N ILE A 43 3.40 3.50 -16.17
CA ILE A 43 3.26 2.14 -15.64
C ILE A 43 3.17 1.21 -16.84
N ILE A 44 4.09 0.26 -16.91
CA ILE A 44 4.09 -0.77 -17.94
C ILE A 44 3.69 -2.08 -17.27
N CYS A 45 2.66 -2.72 -17.82
CA CYS A 45 2.25 -4.05 -17.36
C CYS A 45 3.15 -5.12 -17.96
N ALA A 46 3.53 -6.11 -17.16
CA ALA A 46 4.22 -7.30 -17.66
C ALA A 46 3.35 -8.07 -18.66
N PRO A 47 3.95 -8.87 -19.56
CA PRO A 47 3.22 -9.76 -20.46
C PRO A 47 2.27 -10.68 -19.69
N LYS A 48 1.19 -11.14 -20.36
CA LYS A 48 0.16 -11.98 -19.73
C LYS A 48 0.67 -13.35 -19.25
N ASP A 49 1.78 -13.80 -19.78
CA ASP A 49 2.46 -15.06 -19.41
C ASP A 49 3.43 -14.90 -18.23
N ALA A 50 3.65 -13.67 -17.74
CA ALA A 50 4.44 -13.44 -16.55
C ALA A 50 3.71 -13.98 -15.31
N VAL A 51 4.39 -14.86 -14.56
CA VAL A 51 3.83 -15.55 -13.40
C VAL A 51 4.56 -15.12 -12.13
N TYR A 52 3.81 -14.82 -11.08
CA TYR A 52 4.33 -14.56 -9.76
C TYR A 52 3.81 -15.60 -8.76
N TYR A 53 4.70 -16.35 -8.13
CA TYR A 53 4.35 -17.36 -7.12
C TYR A 53 4.34 -16.74 -5.73
N ARG A 54 3.19 -16.77 -5.06
CA ARG A 54 3.03 -16.33 -3.67
C ARG A 54 2.82 -17.53 -2.76
N ARG A 55 3.68 -17.68 -1.75
CA ARG A 55 3.47 -18.68 -0.69
C ARG A 55 2.53 -18.11 0.37
N VAL A 56 1.46 -18.84 0.66
CA VAL A 56 0.56 -18.56 1.78
C VAL A 56 1.06 -19.35 3.00
N ARG A 57 1.22 -18.66 4.14
CA ARG A 57 1.64 -19.28 5.41
C ARG A 57 0.57 -19.00 6.48
N LEU A 58 0.26 -20.02 7.30
CA LEU A 58 -0.53 -19.82 8.51
C LEU A 58 0.25 -18.95 9.50
N GLY A 59 -0.45 -18.05 10.20
CA GLY A 59 0.17 -17.14 11.17
C GLY A 59 0.98 -16.00 10.56
N SER A 60 0.78 -15.69 9.26
CA SER A 60 1.46 -14.55 8.65
C SER A 60 1.02 -13.22 9.27
N ALA A 61 1.87 -12.20 9.19
CA ALA A 61 1.61 -10.84 9.71
C ALA A 61 0.35 -10.19 9.12
N ALA A 62 -0.18 -10.71 8.01
CA ALA A 62 -1.40 -10.23 7.38
C ALA A 62 -2.70 -10.63 8.14
N GLN A 63 -2.63 -11.55 9.11
CA GLN A 63 -3.80 -12.00 9.88
C GLN A 63 -3.98 -11.12 11.13
N LEU A 64 -5.02 -10.28 11.13
CA LEU A 64 -5.34 -9.38 12.23
C LEU A 64 -6.73 -9.67 12.80
N SER A 65 -6.86 -9.66 14.14
CA SER A 65 -8.18 -9.69 14.79
C SER A 65 -9.01 -8.43 14.48
N SER A 66 -10.34 -8.50 14.58
CA SER A 66 -11.26 -7.39 14.22
C SER A 66 -10.93 -6.06 14.92
N LYS A 67 -10.63 -6.09 16.23
CA LYS A 67 -10.22 -4.88 16.97
C LYS A 67 -8.89 -4.30 16.48
N LYS A 68 -7.96 -5.16 16.12
CA LYS A 68 -6.67 -4.74 15.56
C LYS A 68 -6.83 -4.20 14.14
N ARG A 69 -7.78 -4.74 13.35
CA ARG A 69 -8.11 -4.24 12.01
C ARG A 69 -8.62 -2.79 12.05
N LEU A 70 -9.57 -2.49 12.94
CA LEU A 70 -10.07 -1.11 13.08
C LEU A 70 -8.95 -0.13 13.45
N ARG A 71 -8.15 -0.46 14.46
CA ARG A 71 -7.02 0.39 14.88
C ARG A 71 -6.00 0.57 13.75
N HIS A 72 -5.72 -0.51 13.01
CA HIS A 72 -4.82 -0.46 11.85
C HIS A 72 -5.39 0.43 10.74
N ALA A 73 -6.67 0.29 10.40
CA ALA A 73 -7.33 1.11 9.39
C ALA A 73 -7.29 2.60 9.75
N LEU A 74 -7.62 2.96 11.00
CA LEU A 74 -7.55 4.35 11.46
C LEU A 74 -6.12 4.92 11.36
N ARG A 75 -5.11 4.11 11.72
CA ARG A 75 -3.70 4.48 11.58
C ARG A 75 -3.33 4.71 10.12
N MET A 76 -3.76 3.82 9.22
CA MET A 76 -3.49 3.94 7.78
C MET A 76 -4.19 5.16 7.17
N LEU A 77 -5.43 5.44 7.54
CA LEU A 77 -6.15 6.65 7.12
C LEU A 77 -5.36 7.92 7.49
N GLY A 78 -4.89 7.99 8.74
CA GLY A 78 -4.04 9.10 9.20
C GLY A 78 -2.73 9.21 8.41
N LYS A 79 -2.04 8.10 8.21
CA LYS A 79 -0.76 8.07 7.47
C LYS A 79 -0.93 8.48 6.01
N TYR A 80 -1.94 7.98 5.29
CA TYR A 80 -2.23 8.40 3.92
C TYR A 80 -2.57 9.89 3.84
N THR A 81 -3.39 10.40 4.76
CA THR A 81 -3.75 11.81 4.81
C THR A 81 -2.54 12.69 5.08
N MET A 82 -1.71 12.34 6.07
CA MET A 82 -0.48 13.06 6.37
C MET A 82 0.47 13.09 5.17
N THR A 83 0.68 11.96 4.51
CA THR A 83 1.53 11.87 3.32
C THR A 83 0.95 12.71 2.17
N TYR A 84 -0.36 12.64 1.93
CA TYR A 84 -1.03 13.45 0.90
C TYR A 84 -0.85 14.95 1.14
N LEU A 85 -1.01 15.40 2.39
CA LEU A 85 -0.92 16.82 2.75
C LEU A 85 0.51 17.39 2.63
N THR A 86 1.53 16.56 2.58
CA THR A 86 2.92 17.04 2.35
C THR A 86 3.11 17.63 0.96
N ALA A 87 2.40 17.14 -0.04
CA ALA A 87 2.49 17.63 -1.42
C ALA A 87 1.18 17.32 -2.20
N PRO A 88 0.04 17.94 -1.85
CA PRO A 88 -1.27 17.56 -2.38
C PRO A 88 -1.39 17.72 -3.90
N THR A 89 -0.62 18.63 -4.50
CA THR A 89 -0.60 18.84 -5.96
C THR A 89 0.20 17.78 -6.73
N GLN A 90 1.08 17.03 -6.06
CA GLN A 90 1.91 15.99 -6.67
C GLN A 90 1.26 14.62 -6.66
N PHE A 91 0.28 14.39 -5.78
CA PHE A 91 -0.43 13.14 -5.67
C PHE A 91 -1.69 13.13 -6.54
N ASN A 92 -1.99 11.98 -7.12
CA ASN A 92 -3.27 11.77 -7.79
C ASN A 92 -4.38 11.62 -6.74
N ALA A 93 -5.36 12.55 -6.78
CA ALA A 93 -6.48 12.57 -5.83
C ALA A 93 -7.34 11.29 -5.90
N ILE A 94 -7.56 10.73 -7.08
CA ILE A 94 -8.31 9.49 -7.26
C ILE A 94 -7.56 8.33 -6.59
N PHE A 95 -6.24 8.28 -6.76
CA PHE A 95 -5.42 7.26 -6.11
C PHE A 95 -5.45 7.39 -4.58
N TYR A 96 -5.38 8.61 -4.05
CA TYR A 96 -5.56 8.88 -2.62
C TYR A 96 -6.91 8.36 -2.10
N ILE A 97 -8.01 8.71 -2.77
CA ILE A 97 -9.36 8.25 -2.39
C ILE A 97 -9.44 6.72 -2.42
N THR A 98 -8.89 6.07 -3.44
CA THR A 98 -8.89 4.61 -3.51
C THR A 98 -8.10 3.96 -2.36
N ARG A 99 -7.02 4.60 -1.87
CA ARG A 99 -6.29 4.11 -0.69
C ARG A 99 -7.10 4.27 0.58
N MET A 100 -7.81 5.39 0.74
CA MET A 100 -8.71 5.62 1.86
C MET A 100 -9.82 4.56 1.90
N LEU A 101 -10.50 4.35 0.77
CA LEU A 101 -11.54 3.32 0.65
C LEU A 101 -11.00 1.90 0.90
N GLY A 102 -9.78 1.61 0.42
CA GLY A 102 -9.10 0.34 0.68
C GLY A 102 -8.83 0.10 2.17
N ALA A 103 -8.41 1.12 2.90
CA ALA A 103 -8.20 1.04 4.35
C ALA A 103 -9.52 0.78 5.10
N ILE A 104 -10.60 1.45 4.69
CA ILE A 104 -11.95 1.26 5.26
C ILE A 104 -12.46 -0.17 4.96
N LYS A 105 -12.33 -0.62 3.70
CA LYS A 105 -12.71 -1.98 3.31
C LYS A 105 -11.99 -3.05 4.16
N GLY A 106 -10.75 -2.81 4.53
CA GLY A 106 -9.97 -3.70 5.38
C GLY A 106 -10.59 -3.96 6.75
N ILE A 107 -11.44 -3.06 7.27
CA ILE A 107 -12.17 -3.25 8.52
C ILE A 107 -13.19 -4.40 8.40
N PHE A 108 -13.84 -4.49 7.25
CA PHE A 108 -14.92 -5.45 6.96
C PHE A 108 -14.43 -6.73 6.28
N ALA A 109 -13.14 -6.78 5.91
CA ALA A 109 -12.60 -7.98 5.29
C ALA A 109 -12.67 -9.15 6.27
N LYS A 110 -13.43 -10.19 5.91
CA LYS A 110 -13.36 -11.50 6.59
C LYS A 110 -12.04 -12.15 6.19
N ASP A 111 -11.44 -12.87 7.13
CA ASP A 111 -10.25 -13.67 6.83
C ASP A 111 -10.65 -14.73 5.79
N VAL A 112 -10.29 -14.50 4.54
CA VAL A 112 -10.51 -15.43 3.44
C VAL A 112 -9.24 -16.28 3.30
N TYR A 113 -9.07 -17.20 4.24
CA TYR A 113 -8.10 -18.30 4.11
C TYR A 113 -8.58 -19.53 4.86
#